data_967d968d1cc64104b489fa70cad19769
#
_entry.id   967d968d1cc64104b489fa70cad19769
#
_cell.length_a   1.000
_cell.length_b   1.000
_cell.length_c   1.000
_cell.angle_alpha   90.00
_cell.angle_beta   90.00
_cell.angle_gamma   90.00
#
_symmetry.space_group_name_H-M   'P 1'
#
loop_
_entity.id
_entity.type
_entity.pdbx_description
1 polymer ?
#
loop_
_entity_poly.entity_id
_entity_poly.type
_entity_poly.pdbx_seq_one_letter_code
_entity_poly.pdbx_strand_id
1 'polypeptide(L)'
;MNVVNAYFETKLHEISKDHMQFAAYKAEKSTVVIAGPGSGKTTVLTLKVIQLLSERIYSPRGLACLTYSTEAVREFKSRLVKLGLEKRKNVFLGTVHSFCLSEIIIPFAAL
;
A
#
# COMPACT_ATOMS: atom_id res chain seq x y z
N MET A 1 16.13 -6.19 3.79
CA MET A 1 16.31 -5.43 2.55
C MET A 1 15.75 -4.03 2.70
N ASN A 2 16.52 -3.05 2.32
CA ASN A 2 16.09 -1.67 2.41
C ASN A 2 15.41 -1.24 1.11
N VAL A 3 14.09 -0.97 1.15
CA VAL A 3 13.33 -0.49 0.00
C VAL A 3 13.23 1.03 -0.04
N VAL A 4 13.85 1.70 0.94
CA VAL A 4 13.83 3.16 1.00
C VAL A 4 14.82 3.71 -0.03
N ASN A 5 14.37 4.66 -0.82
CA ASN A 5 15.21 5.36 -1.77
C ASN A 5 15.03 6.87 -1.62
N ALA A 6 15.77 7.67 -2.42
CA ALA A 6 15.71 9.12 -2.32
C ALA A 6 14.30 9.67 -2.57
N TYR A 7 13.54 9.06 -3.48
CA TYR A 7 12.18 9.48 -3.76
C TYR A 7 11.27 9.24 -2.56
N PHE A 8 11.44 8.09 -1.89
CA PHE A 8 10.69 7.77 -0.66
C PHE A 8 10.96 8.82 0.41
N GLU A 9 12.24 9.13 0.65
CA GLU A 9 12.62 10.12 1.67
C GLU A 9 12.05 11.49 1.36
N THR A 10 12.05 11.91 0.09
CA THR A 10 11.48 13.18 -0.32
C THR A 10 9.99 13.24 -0.04
N LYS A 11 9.26 12.18 -0.42
CA LYS A 11 7.80 12.12 -0.20
C LYS A 11 7.46 12.05 1.28
N LEU A 12 8.23 11.30 2.06
CA LEU A 12 8.03 11.24 3.49
C LEU A 12 8.23 12.61 4.14
N HIS A 13 9.25 13.33 3.71
CA HIS A 13 9.48 14.69 4.20
C HIS A 13 8.31 15.62 3.85
N GLU A 14 7.77 15.51 2.65
CA GLU A 14 6.62 16.31 2.23
C GLU A 14 5.40 16.07 3.12
N ILE A 15 5.06 14.81 3.40
CA ILE A 15 3.89 14.52 4.25
C ILE A 15 4.14 14.86 5.71
N SER A 16 5.39 14.90 6.17
CA SER A 16 5.70 15.24 7.55
C SER A 16 5.32 16.69 7.88
N LYS A 17 5.16 17.53 6.87
CA LYS A 17 4.73 18.92 7.05
C LYS A 17 3.23 19.05 7.25
N ASP A 18 2.46 18.02 6.93
CA ASP A 18 1.01 18.01 7.15
C ASP A 18 0.72 17.10 8.33
N HIS A 19 0.23 17.68 9.42
CA HIS A 19 -0.03 16.97 10.66
C HIS A 19 -0.95 15.76 10.47
N MET A 20 -2.01 15.91 9.68
CA MET A 20 -2.99 14.84 9.47
C MET A 20 -2.42 13.72 8.60
N GLN A 21 -1.71 14.07 7.54
CA GLN A 21 -1.08 13.07 6.68
C GLN A 21 -0.03 12.27 7.44
N PHE A 22 0.78 12.92 8.24
CA PHE A 22 1.82 12.25 9.00
C PHE A 22 1.24 11.36 10.10
N ALA A 23 0.16 11.80 10.74
CA ALA A 23 -0.55 10.99 11.73
C ALA A 23 -1.12 9.71 11.09
N ALA A 24 -1.69 9.80 9.90
CA ALA A 24 -2.19 8.64 9.17
C ALA A 24 -1.05 7.67 8.81
N TYR A 25 0.08 8.19 8.38
CA TYR A 25 1.25 7.38 8.06
C TYR A 25 1.76 6.62 9.29
N LYS A 26 1.76 7.26 10.45
CA LYS A 26 2.29 6.67 11.70
C LYS A 26 1.31 5.74 12.42
N ALA A 27 0.04 5.71 12.01
CA ALA A 27 -0.98 4.92 12.68
C ALA A 27 -0.62 3.43 12.67
N GLU A 28 -0.71 2.77 13.82
CA GLU A 28 -0.33 1.36 13.97
C GLU A 28 -1.52 0.42 14.16
N LYS A 29 -2.67 0.96 14.53
CA LYS A 29 -3.89 0.19 14.74
C LYS A 29 -4.81 0.31 13.54
N SER A 30 -5.85 -0.52 13.50
CA SER A 30 -6.91 -0.37 12.51
C SER A 30 -7.43 1.06 12.52
N THR A 31 -7.37 1.73 11.39
CA THR A 31 -7.58 3.17 11.29
C THR A 31 -8.43 3.48 10.07
N VAL A 32 -9.35 4.41 10.22
CA VAL A 32 -10.12 4.98 9.11
C VAL A 32 -9.60 6.38 8.85
N VAL A 33 -9.24 6.65 7.60
CA VAL A 33 -8.79 7.97 7.17
C VAL A 33 -9.84 8.57 6.26
N ILE A 34 -10.40 9.70 6.66
CA ILE A 34 -11.40 10.43 5.88
C ILE A 34 -10.70 11.60 5.22
N ALA A 35 -10.68 11.60 3.89
CA ALA A 35 -9.95 12.61 3.13
C ALA A 35 -10.66 12.90 1.82
N GLY A 36 -10.72 14.18 1.47
CA GLY A 36 -11.31 14.62 0.21
C GLY A 36 -10.40 14.35 -0.99
N PRO A 37 -10.92 14.49 -2.22
CA PRO A 37 -10.11 14.40 -3.42
C PRO A 37 -8.95 15.39 -3.39
N GLY A 38 -7.77 14.96 -3.84
CA GLY A 38 -6.59 15.82 -3.88
C GLY A 38 -5.90 16.05 -2.55
N SER A 39 -6.28 15.32 -1.49
CA SER A 39 -5.70 15.47 -0.15
C SER A 39 -4.36 14.74 0.02
N GLY A 40 -3.89 14.02 -0.98
CA GLY A 40 -2.65 13.25 -0.88
C GLY A 40 -2.78 11.90 -0.20
N LYS A 41 -3.99 11.38 -0.04
CA LYS A 41 -4.22 10.10 0.64
C LYS A 41 -3.54 8.92 -0.04
N THR A 42 -3.44 8.92 -1.36
CA THR A 42 -2.74 7.86 -2.09
C THR A 42 -1.25 7.88 -1.80
N THR A 43 -0.65 9.06 -1.70
CA THR A 43 0.77 9.19 -1.35
C THR A 43 1.01 8.62 0.05
N VAL A 44 0.19 8.98 1.02
CA VAL A 44 0.30 8.47 2.39
C VAL A 44 0.19 6.95 2.41
N LEU A 45 -0.77 6.40 1.67
CA LEU A 45 -1.00 4.96 1.63
C LEU A 45 0.17 4.21 1.00
N THR A 46 0.74 4.72 -0.10
CA THR A 46 1.90 4.09 -0.74
C THR A 46 3.12 4.10 0.17
N LEU A 47 3.35 5.18 0.89
CA LEU A 47 4.45 5.24 1.87
C LEU A 47 4.22 4.25 3.01
N LYS A 48 2.99 4.12 3.47
CA LYS A 48 2.62 3.17 4.52
C LYS A 48 2.87 1.72 4.10
N VAL A 49 2.52 1.38 2.86
CA VAL A 49 2.76 0.03 2.33
C VAL A 49 4.25 -0.30 2.37
N ILE A 50 5.09 0.61 1.92
CA ILE A 50 6.53 0.39 1.90
C ILE A 50 7.09 0.27 3.32
N GLN A 51 6.61 1.10 4.24
CA GLN A 51 7.02 1.01 5.65
C GLN A 51 6.68 -0.37 6.23
N LEU A 52 5.45 -0.83 6.03
CA LEU A 52 5.00 -2.11 6.57
C LEU A 52 5.81 -3.28 6.00
N LEU A 53 6.06 -3.27 4.70
CA LEU A 53 6.84 -4.32 4.06
C LEU A 53 8.30 -4.31 4.47
N SER A 54 8.85 -3.15 4.78
CA SER A 54 10.25 -3.02 5.21
C SER A 54 10.46 -3.39 6.66
N GLU A 55 9.48 -3.11 7.52
CA GLU A 55 9.69 -3.15 8.96
C GLU A 55 8.90 -4.22 9.69
N ARG A 56 7.71 -4.60 9.18
CA ARG A 56 6.76 -5.39 9.97
C ARG A 56 6.24 -6.65 9.32
N ILE A 57 6.23 -6.71 8.00
CA ILE A 57 5.62 -7.83 7.30
C ILE A 57 6.70 -8.63 6.58
N TYR A 58 6.96 -9.81 7.09
CA TYR A 58 7.95 -10.74 6.53
C TYR A 58 7.27 -12.03 6.16
N SER A 59 7.82 -12.72 5.14
CA SER A 59 7.32 -14.03 4.74
C SER A 59 7.19 -14.97 5.96
N PRO A 60 6.13 -15.77 6.09
CA PRO A 60 5.08 -16.04 5.11
C PRO A 60 3.90 -15.06 5.15
N ARG A 61 3.93 -14.05 5.99
CA ARG A 61 2.88 -13.05 6.05
C ARG A 61 2.91 -12.16 4.82
N GLY A 62 1.76 -11.59 4.49
CA GLY A 62 1.63 -10.74 3.33
C GLY A 62 0.76 -9.54 3.57
N LEU A 63 0.66 -8.71 2.54
CA LEU A 63 -0.12 -7.49 2.55
C LEU A 63 -1.06 -7.48 1.35
N ALA A 64 -2.30 -7.08 1.56
CA ALA A 64 -3.26 -6.90 0.48
C ALA A 64 -3.68 -5.43 0.41
N CYS A 65 -3.50 -4.83 -0.75
CA CYS A 65 -3.96 -3.48 -1.05
C CYS A 65 -5.09 -3.58 -2.06
N LEU A 66 -6.28 -3.19 -1.65
CA LEU A 66 -7.51 -3.42 -2.42
C LEU A 66 -8.16 -2.09 -2.82
N THR A 67 -8.62 -2.02 -4.05
CA THR A 67 -9.38 -0.89 -4.58
C THR A 67 -10.62 -1.40 -5.30
N TYR A 68 -11.48 -0.48 -5.75
CA TYR A 68 -12.64 -0.83 -6.56
C TYR A 68 -12.40 -0.70 -8.06
N SER A 69 -11.32 -0.04 -8.50
CA SER A 69 -11.10 0.19 -9.92
C SER A 69 -9.72 -0.28 -10.37
N THR A 70 -9.66 -0.77 -11.62
CA THR A 70 -8.40 -1.21 -12.21
C THR A 70 -7.45 -0.05 -12.48
N GLU A 71 -7.99 1.13 -12.79
CA GLU A 71 -7.16 2.33 -12.98
C GLU A 71 -6.44 2.72 -11.69
N ALA A 72 -7.14 2.66 -10.56
CA ALA A 72 -6.54 2.96 -9.26
C ALA A 72 -5.45 1.95 -8.92
N VAL A 73 -5.64 0.67 -9.23
CA VAL A 73 -4.62 -0.35 -9.02
C VAL A 73 -3.36 -0.02 -9.84
N ARG A 74 -3.54 0.34 -11.10
CA ARG A 74 -2.42 0.64 -12.00
C ARG A 74 -1.63 1.85 -11.51
N GLU A 75 -2.32 2.91 -11.12
CA GLU A 75 -1.68 4.10 -10.56
C GLU A 75 -0.92 3.79 -9.29
N PHE A 76 -1.53 3.00 -8.41
CA PHE A 76 -0.91 2.61 -7.14
C PHE A 76 0.38 1.81 -7.37
N LYS A 77 0.35 0.85 -8.27
CA LYS A 77 1.54 0.08 -8.64
C LYS A 77 2.66 0.96 -9.18
N SER A 78 2.30 1.91 -10.05
CA SER A 78 3.27 2.85 -10.61
C SER A 78 3.96 3.66 -9.51
N ARG A 79 3.21 4.15 -8.54
CA ARG A 79 3.76 4.91 -7.42
C ARG A 79 4.68 4.06 -6.54
N LEU A 80 4.29 2.82 -6.27
CA LEU A 80 5.11 1.91 -5.47
C LEU A 80 6.45 1.62 -6.14
N VAL A 81 6.46 1.42 -7.45
CA VAL A 81 7.69 1.19 -8.20
C VAL A 81 8.62 2.41 -8.09
N LYS A 82 8.07 3.62 -8.23
CA LYS A 82 8.86 4.85 -8.09
C LYS A 82 9.47 4.99 -6.70
N LEU A 83 8.78 4.49 -5.68
CA LEU A 83 9.25 4.54 -4.30
C LEU A 83 10.24 3.42 -3.96
N GLY A 84 10.58 2.58 -4.93
CA GLY A 84 11.60 1.55 -4.76
C GLY A 84 11.10 0.16 -4.43
N LEU A 85 9.78 -0.05 -4.46
CA LEU A 85 9.25 -1.38 -4.20
C LEU A 85 9.48 -2.31 -5.39
N GLU A 86 10.18 -3.40 -5.14
CA GLU A 86 10.33 -4.46 -6.10
C GLU A 86 9.15 -5.44 -6.01
N LYS A 87 8.93 -6.20 -7.07
CA LYS A 87 7.88 -7.20 -7.09
C LYS A 87 8.12 -8.23 -5.98
N ARG A 88 7.12 -8.43 -5.13
CA ARG A 88 7.21 -9.35 -4.00
C ARG A 88 6.03 -10.32 -4.04
N LYS A 89 6.29 -11.58 -3.66
CA LYS A 89 5.27 -12.62 -3.64
C LYS A 89 4.24 -12.44 -2.53
N ASN A 90 4.61 -11.73 -1.47
CA ASN A 90 3.73 -11.55 -0.31
C ASN A 90 2.92 -10.26 -0.38
N VAL A 91 2.79 -9.66 -1.56
CA VAL A 91 1.98 -8.45 -1.76
C VAL A 91 0.95 -8.70 -2.84
N PHE A 92 -0.31 -8.49 -2.50
CA PHE A 92 -1.40 -8.49 -3.45
C PHE A 92 -1.84 -7.05 -3.71
N LEU A 93 -1.87 -6.64 -4.96
CA LEU A 93 -2.37 -5.33 -5.39
C LEU A 93 -3.44 -5.58 -6.44
N GLY A 94 -4.67 -5.22 -6.15
CA GLY A 94 -5.75 -5.46 -7.08
C GLY A 94 -7.08 -4.93 -6.60
N THR A 95 -8.13 -5.29 -7.34
CA THR A 95 -9.48 -4.94 -6.93
C THR A 95 -9.98 -5.92 -5.88
N VAL A 96 -10.98 -5.48 -5.11
CA VAL A 96 -11.66 -6.36 -4.14
C VAL A 96 -12.19 -7.61 -4.85
N HIS A 97 -12.77 -7.44 -6.02
CA HIS A 97 -13.30 -8.55 -6.81
C HIS A 97 -12.22 -9.57 -7.17
N SER A 98 -11.10 -9.12 -7.72
CA SER A 98 -10.01 -10.03 -8.10
C SER A 98 -9.35 -10.68 -6.89
N PHE A 99 -9.28 -10.01 -5.74
CA PHE A 99 -8.78 -10.62 -4.52
C PHE A 99 -9.66 -11.78 -4.07
N CYS A 100 -10.97 -11.56 -4.03
CA CYS A 100 -11.91 -12.62 -3.63
C CYS A 100 -11.82 -13.81 -4.57
N LEU A 101 -11.71 -13.56 -5.88
CA LEU A 101 -11.64 -14.63 -6.87
C LEU A 101 -10.33 -15.41 -6.76
N SER A 102 -9.19 -14.75 -6.75
CA SER A 102 -7.90 -15.43 -6.83
C SER A 102 -7.40 -15.98 -5.50
N GLU A 103 -7.73 -15.34 -4.38
CA GLU A 103 -7.19 -15.71 -3.09
C GLU A 103 -8.16 -16.52 -2.22
N ILE A 104 -9.44 -16.44 -2.50
CA ILE A 104 -10.46 -17.11 -1.68
C ILE A 104 -11.23 -18.16 -2.49
N ILE A 105 -11.84 -17.76 -3.59
CA ILE A 105 -12.73 -18.64 -4.35
C ILE A 105 -11.96 -19.74 -5.09
N ILE A 106 -11.00 -19.36 -5.93
CA ILE A 106 -10.26 -20.33 -6.74
C ILE A 106 -9.46 -21.33 -5.88
N PRO A 107 -8.69 -20.91 -4.86
CA PRO A 107 -7.94 -21.87 -4.05
C PRO A 107 -8.82 -22.90 -3.35
N PHE A 108 -10.06 -22.57 -3.03
CA PHE A 108 -10.96 -23.45 -2.31
C PHE A 108 -12.05 -24.09 -3.18
N ALA A 109 -12.04 -23.83 -4.49
CA ALA A 109 -13.09 -24.32 -5.39
C ALA A 109 -13.08 -25.85 -5.55
N ALA A 110 -11.94 -26.48 -5.33
CA ALA A 110 -11.78 -27.94 -5.45
C ALA A 110 -12.06 -28.69 -4.15
N LEU A 111 -12.38 -28.00 -3.09
CA LEU A 111 -12.75 -28.64 -1.83
C LEU A 111 -14.23 -29.16 -1.83
#